data_9f2cff05ad2067f4b9884287e1d6dc6e
#
_entry.id   9f2cff05ad2067f4b9884287e1d6dc6e
#
_cell.length_a   1.000
_cell.length_b   1.000
_cell.length_c   1.000
_cell.angle_alpha   90.00
_cell.angle_beta   90.00
_cell.angle_gamma   90.00
#
_symmetry.space_group_name_H-M   'P 1'
#
loop_
_entity.id
_entity.type
_entity.pdbx_description
1 polymer ?
#
loop_
_entity_poly.entity_id
_entity_poly.type
_entity_poly.pdbx_seq_one_letter_code
_entity_poly.pdbx_strand_id
1 'polypeptide(L)'
;RGWQMRTNWSKGVIDLDQTRRAAYALANAPQGALKILACHHPLVEMIGAPMSGEVIRGERAARIFNDCGVDLIMTGHVHVPFALPITMGDRASYGVGAGTLSMRERGAPAGFNCVEWDDVAVTVTALGWSGSHFEPQRTWRLERRQTPKAAALRAAASISS
;
A
#
# COMPACT_ATOMS: atom_id res chain seq x y z
N ARG A 1 26.52 2.61 21.27
CA ARG A 1 25.63 2.71 20.08
C ARG A 1 24.19 2.20 20.33
N GLY A 2 23.87 1.59 21.49
CA GLY A 2 22.53 1.03 21.81
C GLY A 2 21.51 2.02 22.37
N TRP A 3 21.90 3.22 22.77
CA TRP A 3 21.02 4.18 23.45
C TRP A 3 20.14 5.02 22.51
N GLN A 4 20.59 5.30 21.32
CA GLN A 4 19.81 6.08 20.33
C GLN A 4 18.63 5.31 19.73
N MET A 5 18.64 3.97 19.77
CA MET A 5 17.54 3.17 19.24
C MET A 5 16.29 3.14 20.14
N ARG A 6 16.41 3.39 21.45
CA ARG A 6 15.28 3.30 22.40
C ARG A 6 14.33 4.47 22.38
N THR A 7 14.72 5.63 21.90
CA THR A 7 13.89 6.85 21.85
C THR A 7 13.05 6.99 20.60
N ASN A 8 13.20 6.13 19.59
CA ASN A 8 12.54 6.25 18.29
C ASN A 8 11.76 5.00 17.84
N TRP A 9 11.18 4.26 18.74
CA TRP A 9 10.39 3.07 18.43
C TRP A 9 9.16 3.34 17.57
N SER A 10 8.66 4.56 17.56
CA SER A 10 7.53 4.98 16.71
C SER A 10 7.94 5.40 15.30
N LYS A 11 9.24 5.59 15.04
CA LYS A 11 9.73 5.99 13.73
C LYS A 11 10.38 4.82 13.02
N GLY A 12 9.87 4.47 11.86
CA GLY A 12 10.50 3.48 10.98
C GLY A 12 11.76 4.04 10.33
N VAL A 13 12.64 3.17 9.90
CA VAL A 13 13.82 3.50 9.09
C VAL A 13 13.88 2.50 7.96
N ILE A 14 14.05 2.98 6.74
CA ILE A 14 14.39 2.12 5.59
C ILE A 14 15.81 2.43 5.13
N ASP A 15 16.64 1.40 4.98
CA ASP A 15 18.00 1.57 4.49
C ASP A 15 18.11 1.47 2.97
N LEU A 16 19.27 1.84 2.44
CA LEU A 16 19.50 1.87 1.00
C LEU A 16 19.53 0.47 0.39
N ASP A 17 20.03 -0.53 1.10
CA ASP A 17 20.13 -1.90 0.59
C ASP A 17 18.77 -2.58 0.56
N GLN A 18 17.93 -2.34 1.57
CA GLN A 18 16.52 -2.77 1.54
C GLN A 18 15.78 -2.13 0.36
N THR A 19 15.95 -0.81 0.17
CA THR A 19 15.34 -0.08 -0.94
C THR A 19 15.78 -0.64 -2.30
N ARG A 20 17.09 -0.89 -2.50
CA ARG A 20 17.61 -1.46 -3.75
C ARG A 20 17.08 -2.86 -4.04
N ARG A 21 17.09 -3.75 -3.04
CA ARG A 21 16.56 -5.12 -3.22
C ARG A 21 15.09 -5.13 -3.60
N ALA A 22 14.26 -4.34 -2.90
CA ALA A 22 12.84 -4.23 -3.19
C ALA A 22 12.60 -3.61 -4.57
N ALA A 23 13.31 -2.53 -4.91
CA ALA A 23 13.24 -1.89 -6.23
C ALA A 23 13.62 -2.85 -7.35
N TYR A 24 14.69 -3.64 -7.18
CA TYR A 24 15.10 -4.65 -8.15
C TYR A 24 14.00 -5.70 -8.36
N ALA A 25 13.41 -6.22 -7.29
CA ALA A 25 12.32 -7.19 -7.39
C ALA A 25 11.09 -6.61 -8.10
N LEU A 26 10.68 -5.38 -7.77
CA LEU A 26 9.57 -4.69 -8.41
C LEU A 26 9.83 -4.43 -9.91
N ALA A 27 11.04 -3.99 -10.26
CA ALA A 27 11.42 -3.70 -11.64
C ALA A 27 11.44 -4.96 -12.52
N ASN A 28 11.84 -6.11 -11.96
CA ASN A 28 11.96 -7.38 -12.67
C ASN A 28 10.73 -8.28 -12.55
N ALA A 29 9.65 -7.81 -11.93
CA ALA A 29 8.40 -8.57 -11.88
C ALA A 29 7.80 -8.77 -13.28
N PRO A 30 7.14 -9.91 -13.55
CA PRO A 30 6.50 -10.17 -14.84
C PRO A 30 5.56 -9.03 -15.26
N GLN A 31 5.45 -8.82 -16.57
CA GLN A 31 4.51 -7.84 -17.11
C GLN A 31 3.07 -8.23 -16.74
N GLY A 32 2.28 -7.27 -16.27
CA GLY A 32 0.90 -7.50 -15.81
C GLY A 32 0.77 -8.03 -14.38
N ALA A 33 1.87 -8.41 -13.73
CA ALA A 33 1.84 -8.79 -12.32
C ALA A 33 1.35 -7.63 -11.44
N LEU A 34 0.54 -7.94 -10.44
CA LEU A 34 0.24 -7.00 -9.36
C LEU A 34 1.48 -6.88 -8.47
N LYS A 35 2.05 -5.68 -8.37
CA LYS A 35 3.27 -5.40 -7.62
C LYS A 35 2.93 -4.86 -6.24
N ILE A 36 3.16 -5.65 -5.21
CA ILE A 36 2.88 -5.31 -3.82
C ILE A 36 4.18 -5.18 -3.04
N LEU A 37 4.34 -4.07 -2.33
CA LEU A 37 5.33 -3.90 -1.29
C LEU A 37 4.62 -3.98 0.07
N ALA A 38 5.12 -4.80 0.99
CA ALA A 38 4.63 -4.86 2.36
C ALA A 38 5.69 -4.34 3.33
N CYS A 39 5.31 -3.43 4.21
CA CYS A 39 6.15 -2.92 5.29
C CYS A 39 5.31 -2.56 6.52
N HIS A 40 5.94 -2.46 7.71
CA HIS A 40 5.18 -2.20 8.93
C HIS A 40 4.72 -0.75 9.03
N HIS A 41 5.63 0.21 8.83
CA HIS A 41 5.30 1.63 8.90
C HIS A 41 4.94 2.18 7.51
N PRO A 42 3.91 3.04 7.40
CA PRO A 42 3.69 3.82 6.18
C PRO A 42 4.94 4.62 5.82
N LEU A 43 5.39 4.49 4.56
CA LEU A 43 6.62 5.16 4.10
C LEU A 43 6.48 6.67 4.00
N VAL A 44 5.25 7.14 3.78
CA VAL A 44 4.89 8.55 3.63
C VAL A 44 3.62 8.85 4.42
N GLU A 45 3.52 10.06 4.94
CA GLU A 45 2.26 10.56 5.48
C GLU A 45 1.30 10.87 4.34
N MET A 46 0.07 10.39 4.46
CA MET A 46 -0.97 10.57 3.46
C MET A 46 -2.12 11.40 4.02
N ILE A 47 -2.57 12.41 3.28
CA ILE A 47 -3.72 13.22 3.66
C ILE A 47 -4.96 12.33 3.76
N GLY A 48 -5.62 12.33 4.92
CA GLY A 48 -6.80 11.50 5.19
C GLY A 48 -6.48 10.13 5.81
N ALA A 49 -5.20 9.75 5.93
CA ALA A 49 -4.78 8.60 6.73
C ALA A 49 -4.48 9.01 8.18
N PRO A 50 -4.54 8.06 9.14
CA PRO A 50 -4.02 8.31 10.48
C PRO A 50 -2.53 8.64 10.43
N MET A 51 -2.10 9.63 11.20
CA MET A 51 -0.68 10.01 11.30
C MET A 51 0.13 8.86 11.91
N SER A 52 1.19 8.47 11.22
CA SER A 52 2.06 7.34 11.61
C SER A 52 3.44 7.79 12.12
N GLY A 53 3.76 9.06 11.97
CA GLY A 53 5.10 9.59 12.13
C GLY A 53 5.98 9.33 10.90
N GLU A 54 6.99 10.16 10.74
CA GLU A 54 7.90 10.11 9.59
C GLU A 54 8.78 8.87 9.63
N VAL A 55 8.82 8.14 8.51
CA VAL A 55 9.81 7.08 8.29
C VAL A 55 11.08 7.70 7.70
N ILE A 56 12.21 7.52 8.39
CA ILE A 56 13.50 8.03 7.91
C ILE A 56 13.81 7.42 6.54
N ARG A 57 14.00 8.28 5.52
CA ARG A 57 14.15 7.94 4.09
C ARG A 57 12.91 7.32 3.43
N GLY A 58 11.74 7.35 4.09
CA GLY A 58 10.50 6.75 3.58
C GLY A 58 10.04 7.38 2.27
N GLU A 59 10.00 8.70 2.20
CA GLU A 59 9.58 9.42 0.97
C GLU A 59 10.49 9.09 -0.22
N ARG A 60 11.81 9.07 -0.02
CA ARG A 60 12.75 8.69 -1.08
C ARG A 60 12.55 7.26 -1.56
N ALA A 61 12.33 6.33 -0.63
CA ALA A 61 12.06 4.94 -0.96
C ALA A 61 10.73 4.79 -1.72
N ALA A 62 9.67 5.47 -1.27
CA ALA A 62 8.37 5.45 -1.91
C ALA A 62 8.44 5.98 -3.36
N ARG A 63 9.21 7.04 -3.64
CA ARG A 63 9.47 7.53 -5.00
C ARG A 63 10.10 6.45 -5.86
N ILE A 64 11.19 5.81 -5.38
CA ILE A 64 11.88 4.74 -6.10
C ILE A 64 10.94 3.57 -6.39
N PHE A 65 10.13 3.14 -5.43
CA PHE A 65 9.18 2.04 -5.63
C PHE A 65 8.07 2.42 -6.62
N ASN A 66 7.60 3.66 -6.55
CA ASN A 66 6.63 4.18 -7.50
C ASN A 66 7.19 4.19 -8.94
N ASP A 67 8.45 4.58 -9.13
CA ASP A 67 9.14 4.54 -10.42
C ASP A 67 9.34 3.10 -10.92
N CYS A 68 9.55 2.13 -10.03
CA CYS A 68 9.60 0.70 -10.35
C CYS A 68 8.22 0.09 -10.62
N GLY A 69 7.15 0.86 -10.50
CA GLY A 69 5.80 0.47 -10.85
C GLY A 69 5.07 -0.31 -9.77
N VAL A 70 5.35 -0.06 -8.48
CA VAL A 70 4.54 -0.63 -7.38
C VAL A 70 3.07 -0.21 -7.54
N ASP A 71 2.16 -1.16 -7.38
CA ASP A 71 0.71 -0.90 -7.39
C ASP A 71 0.24 -0.55 -5.97
N LEU A 72 0.60 -1.37 -4.98
CA LEU A 72 0.20 -1.21 -3.59
C LEU A 72 1.40 -1.18 -2.65
N ILE A 73 1.38 -0.28 -1.66
CA ILE A 73 2.25 -0.30 -0.48
C ILE A 73 1.36 -0.63 0.72
N MET A 74 1.42 -1.89 1.16
CA MET A 74 0.63 -2.39 2.28
C MET A 74 1.35 -2.15 3.60
N THR A 75 0.63 -1.60 4.58
CA THR A 75 1.21 -1.19 5.87
C THR A 75 0.32 -1.61 7.04
N GLY A 76 0.93 -1.72 8.20
CA GLY A 76 0.25 -1.88 9.49
C GLY A 76 0.37 -0.62 10.34
N HIS A 77 0.89 -0.74 11.55
CA HIS A 77 1.26 0.29 12.53
C HIS A 77 0.12 1.18 13.06
N VAL A 78 -0.68 1.76 12.19
CA VAL A 78 -1.74 2.72 12.56
C VAL A 78 -3.01 2.05 13.10
N HIS A 79 -3.20 0.76 12.86
CA HIS A 79 -4.32 -0.07 13.31
C HIS A 79 -5.70 0.38 12.80
N VAL A 80 -5.73 1.19 11.76
CA VAL A 80 -6.96 1.66 11.11
C VAL A 80 -6.88 1.33 9.63
N PRO A 81 -7.89 0.68 9.03
CA PRO A 81 -7.88 0.37 7.62
C PRO A 81 -8.08 1.63 6.77
N PHE A 82 -7.28 1.78 5.73
CA PHE A 82 -7.40 2.82 4.72
C PHE A 82 -6.87 2.33 3.37
N ALA A 83 -7.31 2.98 2.29
CA ALA A 83 -6.69 2.86 0.97
C ALA A 83 -6.72 4.22 0.30
N LEU A 84 -5.54 4.80 0.07
CA LEU A 84 -5.36 6.18 -0.39
C LEU A 84 -4.28 6.26 -1.47
N PRO A 85 -4.42 7.17 -2.45
CA PRO A 85 -3.40 7.34 -3.47
C PRO A 85 -2.12 7.95 -2.88
N ILE A 86 -0.98 7.42 -3.34
CA ILE A 86 0.35 8.00 -3.14
C ILE A 86 0.74 8.61 -4.48
N THR A 87 0.57 9.93 -4.62
CA THR A 87 0.90 10.64 -5.85
C THR A 87 2.32 11.19 -5.75
N MET A 88 3.22 10.69 -6.60
CA MET A 88 4.61 11.15 -6.69
C MET A 88 4.99 11.30 -8.16
N GLY A 89 5.05 12.53 -8.63
CA GLY A 89 5.25 12.82 -10.07
C GLY A 89 4.02 12.41 -10.87
N ASP A 90 4.24 11.88 -12.08
CA ASP A 90 3.19 11.48 -13.03
C ASP A 90 2.61 10.08 -12.75
N ARG A 91 3.02 9.45 -11.65
CA ARG A 91 2.65 8.07 -11.31
C ARG A 91 1.92 8.02 -9.98
N ALA A 92 0.92 7.17 -9.92
CA ALA A 92 0.17 6.89 -8.71
C ALA A 92 0.32 5.42 -8.31
N SER A 93 0.55 5.20 -7.04
CA SER A 93 0.38 3.92 -6.35
C SER A 93 -0.58 4.13 -5.19
N TYR A 94 -0.92 3.08 -4.47
CA TYR A 94 -1.84 3.21 -3.34
C TYR A 94 -1.20 2.72 -2.05
N GLY A 95 -1.33 3.53 -1.00
CA GLY A 95 -1.05 3.12 0.37
C GLY A 95 -2.27 2.43 0.94
N VAL A 96 -2.09 1.21 1.45
CA VAL A 96 -3.16 0.39 2.03
C VAL A 96 -2.78 0.05 3.46
N GLY A 97 -3.49 0.65 4.41
CA GLY A 97 -3.33 0.35 5.83
C GLY A 97 -4.24 -0.77 6.28
N ALA A 98 -3.73 -1.68 7.08
CA ALA A 98 -4.51 -2.74 7.71
C ALA A 98 -4.95 -2.34 9.11
N GLY A 99 -6.06 -2.92 9.57
CA GLY A 99 -6.45 -2.95 10.97
C GLY A 99 -5.48 -3.78 11.82
N THR A 100 -5.89 -4.12 13.02
CA THR A 100 -5.14 -5.00 13.91
C THR A 100 -5.98 -6.22 14.27
N LEU A 101 -5.36 -7.37 14.42
CA LEU A 101 -6.00 -8.56 15.01
C LEU A 101 -5.76 -8.67 16.53
N SER A 102 -5.14 -7.65 17.13
CA SER A 102 -4.89 -7.59 18.57
C SER A 102 -5.95 -6.78 19.31
N MET A 103 -5.96 -6.89 20.62
CA MET A 103 -6.83 -6.10 21.52
C MET A 103 -6.57 -4.59 21.52
N ARG A 104 -5.57 -4.11 20.77
CA ARG A 104 -5.23 -2.67 20.68
C ARG A 104 -5.98 -1.99 19.54
N GLU A 105 -7.29 -1.90 19.69
CA GLU A 105 -8.13 -1.13 18.77
C GLU A 105 -7.85 0.37 18.87
N ARG A 106 -7.82 1.04 17.73
CA ARG A 106 -7.59 2.51 17.62
C ARG A 106 -8.65 3.15 16.73
N GLY A 107 -9.92 3.06 17.15
CA GLY A 107 -11.05 3.65 16.41
C GLY A 107 -11.56 2.79 15.24
N ALA A 108 -11.07 1.55 15.12
CA ALA A 108 -11.61 0.51 14.25
C ALA A 108 -11.59 -0.84 14.98
N PRO A 109 -12.55 -1.73 14.74
CA PRO A 109 -12.56 -3.05 15.34
C PRO A 109 -11.36 -3.89 14.88
N ALA A 110 -11.03 -4.93 15.63
CA ALA A 110 -10.03 -5.91 15.21
C ALA A 110 -10.36 -6.42 13.81
N GLY A 111 -9.40 -6.42 12.89
CA GLY A 111 -9.70 -6.73 11.50
C GLY A 111 -8.49 -6.82 10.60
N PHE A 112 -8.77 -7.18 9.34
CA PHE A 112 -7.78 -7.34 8.29
C PHE A 112 -8.35 -6.92 6.93
N ASN A 113 -7.51 -6.83 5.90
CA ASN A 113 -7.95 -6.53 4.54
C ASN A 113 -7.92 -7.79 3.67
N CYS A 114 -9.00 -8.01 2.90
CA CYS A 114 -8.98 -8.86 1.70
C CYS A 114 -8.61 -8.02 0.49
N VAL A 115 -7.76 -8.56 -0.38
CA VAL A 115 -7.33 -7.90 -1.62
C VAL A 115 -7.63 -8.82 -2.79
N GLU A 116 -8.46 -8.35 -3.70
CA GLU A 116 -8.80 -9.02 -4.95
C GLU A 116 -8.40 -8.11 -6.11
N TRP A 117 -8.01 -8.67 -7.25
CA TRP A 117 -7.60 -7.87 -8.40
C TRP A 117 -7.93 -8.54 -9.73
N ASP A 118 -8.12 -7.70 -10.72
CA ASP A 118 -8.17 -8.04 -12.14
C ASP A 118 -7.18 -7.16 -12.92
N ASP A 119 -7.25 -7.15 -14.24
CA ASP A 119 -6.39 -6.33 -15.08
C ASP A 119 -6.67 -4.83 -14.98
N VAL A 120 -7.81 -4.45 -14.37
CA VAL A 120 -8.34 -3.08 -14.35
C VAL A 120 -8.18 -2.43 -13.00
N ALA A 121 -8.45 -3.17 -11.94
CA ALA A 121 -8.59 -2.64 -10.61
C ALA A 121 -8.09 -3.60 -9.54
N VAL A 122 -7.79 -3.03 -8.38
CA VAL A 122 -7.63 -3.74 -7.13
C VAL A 122 -8.79 -3.36 -6.22
N THR A 123 -9.48 -4.35 -5.70
CA THR A 123 -10.50 -4.16 -4.68
C THR A 123 -9.92 -4.51 -3.32
N VAL A 124 -9.95 -3.58 -2.40
CA VAL A 124 -9.53 -3.77 -1.01
C VAL A 124 -10.76 -3.72 -0.13
N THR A 125 -11.06 -4.80 0.57
CA THR A 125 -12.18 -4.87 1.52
C THR A 125 -11.64 -5.03 2.94
N ALA A 126 -11.85 -4.01 3.77
CA ALA A 126 -11.56 -4.09 5.19
C ALA A 126 -12.65 -4.88 5.89
N LEU A 127 -12.25 -5.96 6.58
CA LEU A 127 -13.10 -6.81 7.40
C LEU A 127 -12.84 -6.49 8.87
N GLY A 128 -13.90 -6.27 9.63
CA GLY A 128 -13.85 -6.00 11.07
C GLY A 128 -14.61 -7.04 11.88
N TRP A 129 -14.15 -7.30 13.10
CA TRP A 129 -14.78 -8.22 14.02
C TRP A 129 -16.08 -7.63 14.60
N SER A 130 -17.20 -8.32 14.40
CA SER A 130 -18.53 -7.91 14.88
C SER A 130 -18.85 -8.37 16.31
N GLY A 131 -17.93 -9.12 16.94
CA GLY A 131 -18.16 -9.83 18.19
C GLY A 131 -18.39 -11.33 17.99
N SER A 132 -18.74 -11.76 16.78
CA SER A 132 -19.00 -13.18 16.46
C SER A 132 -18.36 -13.65 15.15
N HIS A 133 -18.18 -12.76 14.18
CA HIS A 133 -17.58 -13.06 12.88
C HIS A 133 -16.94 -11.82 12.28
N PHE A 134 -16.14 -11.98 11.22
CA PHE A 134 -15.62 -10.85 10.45
C PHE A 134 -16.62 -10.47 9.37
N GLU A 135 -16.90 -9.18 9.26
CA GLU A 135 -17.81 -8.62 8.27
C GLU A 135 -17.20 -7.43 7.54
N PRO A 136 -17.60 -7.16 6.28
CA PRO A 136 -17.12 -6.01 5.54
C PRO A 136 -17.48 -4.70 6.22
N GLN A 137 -16.48 -3.87 6.50
CA GLN A 137 -16.64 -2.54 7.07
C GLN A 137 -16.55 -1.46 5.99
N ARG A 138 -15.61 -1.63 5.06
CA ARG A 138 -15.37 -0.70 3.97
C ARG A 138 -14.70 -1.39 2.79
N THR A 139 -15.08 -0.98 1.59
CA THR A 139 -14.47 -1.45 0.33
C THR A 139 -13.98 -0.26 -0.48
N TRP A 140 -12.77 -0.38 -1.03
CA TRP A 140 -12.19 0.56 -1.98
C TRP A 140 -11.91 -0.15 -3.29
N ARG A 141 -12.27 0.49 -4.41
CA ARG A 141 -11.89 0.07 -5.75
C ARG A 141 -10.83 1.03 -6.27
N LEU A 142 -9.63 0.51 -6.49
CA LEU A 142 -8.43 1.25 -6.87
C LEU A 142 -8.08 0.89 -8.31
N GLU A 143 -7.94 1.88 -9.17
CA GLU A 143 -7.57 1.64 -10.56
C GLU A 143 -6.14 1.13 -10.67
N ARG A 144 -5.96 0.00 -11.38
CA ARG A 144 -4.61 -0.49 -11.66
C ARG A 144 -3.92 0.38 -12.69
N ARG A 145 -2.64 0.52 -12.51
CA ARG A 145 -1.77 1.13 -13.51
C ARG A 145 -1.84 0.31 -14.80
N GLN A 146 -2.41 0.88 -15.85
CA GLN A 146 -2.46 0.21 -17.15
C GLN A 146 -1.05 0.11 -17.73
N THR A 147 -0.63 -1.10 -18.10
CA THR A 147 0.53 -1.26 -18.98
C THR A 147 0.18 -0.70 -20.36
N PRO A 148 1.12 -0.13 -21.12
CA PRO A 148 0.85 0.41 -22.46
C PRO A 148 0.10 -0.57 -23.38
N LYS A 149 0.34 -1.87 -23.23
CA LYS A 149 -0.35 -2.93 -23.98
C LYS A 149 -1.82 -3.08 -23.58
N ALA A 150 -2.14 -3.01 -22.28
CA ALA A 150 -3.53 -3.07 -21.80
C ALA A 150 -4.32 -1.82 -22.20
N ALA A 151 -3.70 -0.64 -22.17
CA ALA A 151 -4.30 0.60 -22.67
C ALA A 151 -4.60 0.54 -24.17
N ALA A 152 -3.70 0.00 -24.99
CA ALA A 152 -3.90 -0.17 -26.42
C ALA A 152 -5.02 -1.16 -26.77
N LEU A 153 -5.11 -2.30 -26.05
CA LEU A 153 -6.18 -3.28 -26.23
C LEU A 153 -7.57 -2.72 -25.87
N ARG A 154 -7.67 -1.88 -24.86
CA ARG A 154 -8.93 -1.21 -24.48
C ARG A 154 -9.34 -0.15 -25.49
N ALA A 155 -8.38 0.67 -25.94
CA ALA A 155 -8.64 1.65 -27.01
C ALA A 155 -9.14 0.96 -28.28
N ALA A 156 -8.58 -0.19 -28.64
CA ALA A 156 -9.05 -0.97 -29.78
C ALA A 156 -10.46 -1.57 -29.57
N ALA A 157 -10.80 -2.05 -28.37
CA ALA A 157 -12.12 -2.58 -28.06
C ALA A 157 -13.22 -1.52 -28.04
N SER A 158 -12.92 -0.29 -27.62
CA SER A 158 -13.86 0.83 -27.60
C SER A 158 -14.18 1.43 -28.98
N ILE A 159 -13.38 1.12 -30.00
CA ILE A 159 -13.61 1.56 -31.39
C ILE A 159 -14.52 0.56 -32.15
N SER A 160 -14.70 -0.65 -31.60
CA SER A 160 -15.46 -1.73 -32.22
C SER A 160 -16.90 -1.88 -31.67
N SER A 161 -17.30 -0.97 -30.78
CA SER A 161 -18.64 -0.84 -30.22
C SER A 161 -19.34 0.41 -30.70
#